data_a0fa2ac4dc945d937611e11316cd0710
#
_entry.id   a0fa2ac4dc945d937611e11316cd0710
#
_cell.length_a   1.000
_cell.length_b   1.000
_cell.length_c   1.000
_cell.angle_alpha   90.00
_cell.angle_beta   90.00
_cell.angle_gamma   90.00
#
_symmetry.space_group_name_H-M   'P 1'
#
loop_
_entity.id
_entity.type
_entity.pdbx_description
1 polymer ?
#
loop_
_entity_poly.entity_id
_entity_poly.type
_entity_poly.pdbx_seq_one_letter_code
_entity_poly.pdbx_strand_id
1 'polypeptide(L)'
;MYCCSDFKIETVSLYNHKRYWHPIKSTLIQTTMSTILYPSPIVGPIHSRRLGISLGVNVNPSDGKICTFDCIYCEVGYNSNRHTESPRPTRQHIASALEAKLKEMKADESALDVITFSGNGEPTGHPDFLGIVEDTIRLRNEFYPNAKVSVLTNSTLALRPDVHRALMLVDNNIMKLDTVDPIYINNVDRPVSPAYDVEQIIKEMQSFNGHVIIQTIFMNGTDDLGHDVSNTSDRFVEPWLAAVRQIRPSEVMIYTIDRETPCPTLRKATHEELNTIRDRVAAEGFNCIAAY
;
A
#
# COMPACT_ATOMS: atom_id res chain seq x y z
N MET A 1 -46.38 -45.01 -24.28
CA MET A 1 -46.01 -46.40 -24.49
C MET A 1 -44.78 -46.72 -23.67
N TYR A 2 -44.98 -47.64 -22.68
CA TYR A 2 -43.98 -48.41 -21.93
C TYR A 2 -42.95 -47.65 -21.08
N CYS A 3 -42.67 -48.01 -19.86
CA CYS A 3 -43.29 -48.81 -18.77
C CYS A 3 -42.29 -48.77 -17.62
N CYS A 4 -42.84 -48.74 -16.45
CA CYS A 4 -42.15 -48.90 -15.16
C CYS A 4 -41.36 -50.21 -15.01
N SER A 5 -40.35 -50.22 -14.15
CA SER A 5 -40.19 -51.36 -13.24
C SER A 5 -39.43 -50.97 -11.97
N ASP A 6 -40.11 -51.22 -10.88
CA ASP A 6 -39.71 -51.21 -9.49
C ASP A 6 -38.51 -52.10 -9.20
N PHE A 7 -37.71 -51.74 -8.20
CA PHE A 7 -36.99 -52.72 -7.39
C PHE A 7 -37.08 -52.39 -5.90
N LYS A 8 -37.40 -53.42 -5.17
CA LYS A 8 -37.86 -53.53 -3.80
C LYS A 8 -36.75 -53.31 -2.79
N ILE A 9 -37.18 -52.75 -1.68
CA ILE A 9 -36.54 -52.66 -0.36
C ILE A 9 -36.32 -54.07 0.21
N GLU A 10 -35.12 -54.35 0.70
CA GLU A 10 -34.90 -55.36 1.73
C GLU A 10 -34.27 -54.71 2.99
N THR A 11 -35.01 -54.80 4.07
CA THR A 11 -34.64 -54.47 5.43
C THR A 11 -33.79 -55.59 6.02
N VAL A 12 -32.63 -55.23 6.57
CA VAL A 12 -31.96 -56.06 7.60
C VAL A 12 -31.66 -55.23 8.83
N SER A 13 -32.09 -55.82 9.91
CA SER A 13 -32.18 -55.34 11.29
C SER A 13 -30.85 -55.33 12.03
N LEU A 14 -30.68 -54.30 12.88
CA LEU A 14 -30.07 -54.32 14.19
C LEU A 14 -28.60 -54.75 14.36
N TYR A 15 -27.72 -53.77 14.69
CA TYR A 15 -26.90 -53.89 15.91
C TYR A 15 -26.61 -52.53 16.52
N ASN A 16 -26.97 -52.41 17.77
CA ASN A 16 -26.76 -51.27 18.65
C ASN A 16 -25.26 -51.07 18.98
N HIS A 17 -24.67 -49.90 18.59
CA HIS A 17 -23.53 -49.32 19.28
C HIS A 17 -23.70 -47.83 19.34
N LYS A 18 -24.12 -47.34 20.53
CA LYS A 18 -24.02 -45.95 20.93
C LYS A 18 -22.55 -45.55 20.91
N ARG A 19 -22.07 -44.85 19.84
CA ARG A 19 -20.88 -44.05 19.88
C ARG A 19 -21.28 -42.60 20.11
N TYR A 20 -20.92 -42.07 21.26
CA TYR A 20 -21.02 -40.64 21.57
C TYR A 20 -20.19 -39.87 20.57
N TRP A 21 -20.86 -39.20 19.64
CA TRP A 21 -20.26 -38.16 18.85
C TRP A 21 -20.17 -36.89 19.75
N HIS A 22 -19.01 -36.63 20.30
CA HIS A 22 -18.72 -35.27 20.76
C HIS A 22 -18.45 -34.40 19.52
N PRO A 23 -19.21 -33.33 19.31
CA PRO A 23 -18.84 -32.35 18.31
C PRO A 23 -17.53 -31.70 18.78
N ILE A 24 -16.44 -31.96 18.06
CA ILE A 24 -15.24 -31.15 18.17
C ILE A 24 -15.66 -29.75 17.78
N LYS A 25 -15.88 -28.90 18.77
CA LYS A 25 -15.95 -27.44 18.56
C LYS A 25 -14.57 -27.07 18.01
N SER A 26 -14.44 -26.96 16.69
CA SER A 26 -13.35 -26.22 16.10
C SER A 26 -13.54 -24.77 16.55
N THR A 27 -12.90 -24.41 17.62
CA THR A 27 -12.67 -23.02 17.96
C THR A 27 -11.75 -22.50 16.86
N LEU A 28 -12.36 -21.95 15.79
CA LEU A 28 -11.68 -21.02 14.92
C LEU A 28 -11.21 -19.90 15.84
N ILE A 29 -9.95 -19.96 16.24
CA ILE A 29 -9.25 -18.82 16.78
C ILE A 29 -9.22 -17.85 15.60
N GLN A 30 -10.22 -16.97 15.51
CA GLN A 30 -10.10 -15.74 14.77
C GLN A 30 -9.00 -14.96 15.47
N THR A 31 -7.76 -15.15 15.02
CA THR A 31 -6.71 -14.19 15.24
C THR A 31 -7.20 -12.90 14.56
N THR A 32 -7.74 -12.00 15.37
CA THR A 32 -8.03 -10.64 14.93
C THR A 32 -6.69 -10.02 14.55
N MET A 33 -6.39 -10.03 13.25
CA MET A 33 -5.22 -9.35 12.73
C MET A 33 -5.39 -7.86 13.01
N SER A 34 -4.45 -7.25 13.72
CA SER A 34 -4.51 -5.86 14.13
C SER A 34 -4.02 -4.93 13.01
N THR A 35 -4.68 -4.99 11.85
CA THR A 35 -4.48 -3.99 10.79
C THR A 35 -5.03 -2.65 11.23
N ILE A 36 -4.34 -1.56 10.87
CA ILE A 36 -4.57 -0.21 11.39
C ILE A 36 -5.38 0.62 10.39
N LEU A 37 -6.48 1.23 10.85
CA LEU A 37 -7.10 2.36 10.15
C LEU A 37 -6.61 3.67 10.75
N TYR A 38 -6.24 4.59 9.91
CA TYR A 38 -5.74 5.90 10.31
C TYR A 38 -6.90 6.91 10.43
N PRO A 39 -6.82 7.87 11.37
CA PRO A 39 -7.74 9.00 11.39
C PRO A 39 -7.79 9.73 10.05
N SER A 40 -8.85 10.46 9.81
CA SER A 40 -9.04 11.30 8.62
C SER A 40 -9.61 12.66 9.07
N PRO A 41 -9.21 13.78 8.44
CA PRO A 41 -8.25 13.86 7.35
C PRO A 41 -6.79 14.02 7.77
N ILE A 42 -6.48 14.26 9.05
CA ILE A 42 -5.12 14.54 9.55
C ILE A 42 -4.65 13.46 10.52
N VAL A 43 -3.39 13.04 10.36
CA VAL A 43 -2.74 11.98 11.15
C VAL A 43 -1.42 12.50 11.73
N GLY A 44 -1.26 12.41 13.04
CA GLY A 44 0.00 12.73 13.70
C GLY A 44 0.10 14.15 14.24
N PRO A 45 1.33 14.72 14.36
CA PRO A 45 2.58 14.28 13.70
C PRO A 45 3.12 12.94 14.23
N ILE A 46 3.81 12.19 13.35
CA ILE A 46 4.46 10.92 13.66
C ILE A 46 5.93 10.93 13.20
N HIS A 47 6.78 10.14 13.84
CA HIS A 47 8.15 9.97 13.36
C HIS A 47 8.21 8.90 12.26
N SER A 48 8.52 9.32 11.04
CA SER A 48 8.71 8.44 9.89
C SER A 48 10.16 7.95 9.82
N ARG A 49 10.36 6.64 9.62
CA ARG A 49 11.71 6.06 9.44
C ARG A 49 12.46 6.61 8.21
N ARG A 50 11.74 7.18 7.25
CA ARG A 50 12.28 7.63 5.95
C ARG A 50 12.22 9.14 5.75
N LEU A 51 11.26 9.81 6.38
CA LEU A 51 10.90 11.18 6.04
C LEU A 51 11.01 12.16 7.24
N GLY A 52 11.44 11.70 8.43
CA GLY A 52 11.51 12.54 9.63
C GLY A 52 10.14 12.73 10.29
N ILE A 53 9.91 13.91 10.89
CA ILE A 53 8.65 14.26 11.57
C ILE A 53 7.60 14.57 10.49
N SER A 54 6.61 13.68 10.37
CA SER A 54 5.60 13.68 9.31
C SER A 54 4.21 13.98 9.83
N LEU A 55 3.53 14.94 9.22
CA LEU A 55 2.09 15.16 9.36
C LEU A 55 1.38 14.47 8.18
N GLY A 56 0.57 13.46 8.48
CA GLY A 56 -0.17 12.70 7.46
C GLY A 56 -1.45 13.39 7.01
N VAL A 57 -1.71 13.37 5.72
CA VAL A 57 -2.99 13.76 5.10
C VAL A 57 -3.64 12.51 4.55
N ASN A 58 -4.69 12.02 5.23
CA ASN A 58 -5.51 10.90 4.81
C ASN A 58 -6.75 11.41 4.08
N VAL A 59 -6.76 11.32 2.77
CA VAL A 59 -7.87 11.78 1.91
C VAL A 59 -8.99 10.74 1.76
N ASN A 60 -8.86 9.60 2.43
CA ASN A 60 -9.86 8.53 2.46
C ASN A 60 -10.60 8.52 3.82
N PRO A 61 -11.75 7.84 3.92
CA PRO A 61 -12.49 7.73 5.17
C PRO A 61 -11.68 7.10 6.31
N SER A 62 -12.05 7.41 7.57
CA SER A 62 -11.40 6.85 8.76
C SER A 62 -11.89 5.46 9.14
N ASP A 63 -13.05 5.04 8.62
CA ASP A 63 -13.74 3.78 8.95
C ASP A 63 -13.52 2.67 7.91
N GLY A 64 -12.74 2.94 6.86
CA GLY A 64 -12.47 1.94 5.83
C GLY A 64 -11.35 2.30 4.87
N LYS A 65 -11.16 1.49 3.83
CA LYS A 65 -10.09 1.60 2.84
C LYS A 65 -10.66 1.82 1.46
N ILE A 66 -10.11 2.79 0.73
CA ILE A 66 -10.38 2.99 -0.71
C ILE A 66 -9.05 2.94 -1.45
N CYS A 67 -8.77 1.81 -2.09
CA CYS A 67 -7.51 1.58 -2.78
C CYS A 67 -7.72 0.90 -4.13
N THR A 68 -6.84 1.19 -5.07
CA THR A 68 -6.77 0.57 -6.41
C THR A 68 -5.89 -0.68 -6.45
N PHE A 69 -5.19 -0.97 -5.35
CA PHE A 69 -4.49 -2.22 -5.07
C PHE A 69 -5.12 -2.94 -3.88
N ASP A 70 -4.87 -4.24 -3.74
CA ASP A 70 -5.25 -5.06 -2.58
C ASP A 70 -4.07 -5.88 -2.05
N CYS A 71 -2.95 -5.20 -1.79
CA CYS A 71 -1.67 -5.81 -1.46
C CYS A 71 -1.76 -6.70 -0.22
N ILE A 72 -1.16 -7.89 -0.30
CA ILE A 72 -1.14 -8.87 0.80
C ILE A 72 -0.31 -8.42 2.01
N TYR A 73 0.53 -7.40 1.86
CA TYR A 73 1.37 -6.82 2.92
C TYR A 73 0.82 -5.49 3.46
N CYS A 74 -0.39 -5.08 3.07
CA CYS A 74 -0.92 -3.77 3.43
C CYS A 74 -1.28 -3.68 4.91
N GLU A 75 -0.63 -2.80 5.67
CA GLU A 75 -0.91 -2.60 7.10
C GLU A 75 -2.35 -2.12 7.39
N VAL A 76 -3.04 -1.58 6.38
CA VAL A 76 -4.46 -1.18 6.48
C VAL A 76 -5.41 -2.38 6.34
N GLY A 77 -4.93 -3.49 5.78
CA GLY A 77 -5.72 -4.70 5.53
C GLY A 77 -6.24 -4.81 4.09
N TYR A 78 -6.99 -5.88 3.82
CA TYR A 78 -7.63 -6.11 2.52
C TYR A 78 -8.81 -5.17 2.28
N ASN A 79 -9.07 -4.84 1.02
CA ASN A 79 -10.23 -4.01 0.62
C ASN A 79 -11.55 -4.62 1.07
N SER A 80 -11.70 -5.95 0.97
CA SER A 80 -12.91 -6.68 1.39
C SER A 80 -13.21 -6.58 2.88
N ASN A 81 -12.16 -6.48 3.72
CA ASN A 81 -12.29 -6.42 5.17
C ASN A 81 -12.40 -4.97 5.70
N ARG A 82 -12.24 -3.99 4.82
CA ARG A 82 -12.18 -2.56 5.14
C ARG A 82 -13.11 -1.73 4.26
N HIS A 83 -14.22 -2.33 3.86
CA HIS A 83 -15.27 -1.60 3.14
C HIS A 83 -15.78 -0.44 3.98
N THR A 84 -16.01 0.71 3.34
CA THR A 84 -16.57 1.90 3.96
C THR A 84 -17.79 2.39 3.18
N GLU A 85 -18.78 2.88 3.90
CA GLU A 85 -19.91 3.61 3.33
C GLU A 85 -19.78 5.14 3.53
N SER A 86 -18.80 5.55 4.34
CA SER A 86 -18.51 6.95 4.58
C SER A 86 -17.93 7.62 3.35
N PRO A 87 -18.36 8.86 3.02
CA PRO A 87 -17.76 9.61 1.93
C PRO A 87 -16.32 10.01 2.26
N ARG A 88 -15.51 10.21 1.22
CA ARG A 88 -14.21 10.87 1.39
C ARG A 88 -14.39 12.28 1.97
N PRO A 89 -13.46 12.77 2.81
CA PRO A 89 -13.48 14.14 3.27
C PRO A 89 -13.37 15.09 2.07
N THR A 90 -14.14 16.17 2.08
CA THR A 90 -14.09 17.17 1.01
C THR A 90 -12.78 17.96 1.02
N ARG A 91 -12.36 18.51 -0.13
CA ARG A 91 -11.20 19.41 -0.24
C ARG A 91 -11.20 20.49 0.84
N GLN A 92 -12.35 21.15 1.04
CA GLN A 92 -12.49 22.21 2.04
C GLN A 92 -12.29 21.69 3.47
N HIS A 93 -12.82 20.51 3.79
CA HIS A 93 -12.65 19.90 5.11
C HIS A 93 -11.18 19.56 5.38
N ILE A 94 -10.49 18.97 4.39
CA ILE A 94 -9.07 18.65 4.47
C ILE A 94 -8.24 19.92 4.68
N ALA A 95 -8.47 20.97 3.87
CA ALA A 95 -7.75 22.23 3.99
C ALA A 95 -7.95 22.89 5.36
N SER A 96 -9.20 22.96 5.85
CA SER A 96 -9.51 23.54 7.18
C SER A 96 -8.88 22.75 8.32
N ALA A 97 -8.92 21.42 8.27
CA ALA A 97 -8.31 20.57 9.29
C ALA A 97 -6.78 20.67 9.29
N LEU A 98 -6.17 20.71 8.09
CA LEU A 98 -4.71 20.89 7.95
C LEU A 98 -4.29 22.25 8.49
N GLU A 99 -4.98 23.32 8.12
CA GLU A 99 -4.70 24.68 8.61
C GLU A 99 -4.77 24.76 10.14
N ALA A 100 -5.83 24.21 10.73
CA ALA A 100 -6.00 24.17 12.18
C ALA A 100 -4.85 23.43 12.87
N LYS A 101 -4.45 22.27 12.33
CA LYS A 101 -3.33 21.48 12.87
C LYS A 101 -1.98 22.17 12.73
N LEU A 102 -1.72 22.81 11.60
CA LEU A 102 -0.47 23.56 11.40
C LEU A 102 -0.37 24.79 12.32
N LYS A 103 -1.49 25.48 12.59
CA LYS A 103 -1.57 26.56 13.57
C LYS A 103 -1.28 26.07 15.00
N GLU A 104 -1.89 24.96 15.41
CA GLU A 104 -1.64 24.31 16.69
C GLU A 104 -0.15 23.98 16.85
N MET A 105 0.42 23.23 15.88
CA MET A 105 1.83 22.83 15.89
C MET A 105 2.78 24.05 15.91
N LYS A 106 2.42 25.14 15.23
CA LYS A 106 3.22 26.37 15.23
C LYS A 106 3.19 27.06 16.60
N ALA A 107 2.03 27.08 17.27
CA ALA A 107 1.88 27.64 18.61
C ALA A 107 2.66 26.82 19.66
N ASP A 108 2.75 25.51 19.48
CA ASP A 108 3.49 24.59 20.35
C ASP A 108 4.98 24.48 19.98
N GLU A 109 5.46 25.27 19.01
CA GLU A 109 6.84 25.23 18.48
C GLU A 109 7.27 23.82 18.01
N SER A 110 6.31 23.00 17.58
CA SER A 110 6.56 21.64 17.12
C SER A 110 7.31 21.64 15.78
N ALA A 111 8.28 20.73 15.65
CA ALA A 111 9.00 20.54 14.39
C ALA A 111 8.13 19.82 13.35
N LEU A 112 8.37 20.11 12.07
CA LEU A 112 7.76 19.44 10.94
C LEU A 112 8.76 19.35 9.78
N ASP A 113 9.06 18.13 9.35
CA ASP A 113 9.95 17.89 8.21
C ASP A 113 9.14 17.67 6.91
N VAL A 114 7.94 17.09 7.01
CA VAL A 114 7.16 16.71 5.83
C VAL A 114 5.65 16.64 6.11
N ILE A 115 4.85 17.03 5.13
CA ILE A 115 3.41 16.71 5.04
C ILE A 115 3.25 15.59 4.03
N THR A 116 2.70 14.44 4.44
CA THR A 116 2.68 13.23 3.62
C THR A 116 1.26 12.79 3.29
N PHE A 117 0.93 12.74 2.02
CA PHE A 117 -0.30 12.08 1.55
C PHE A 117 -0.14 10.57 1.65
N SER A 118 -0.84 9.98 2.59
CA SER A 118 -0.87 8.53 2.88
C SER A 118 -2.11 8.22 3.73
N GLY A 119 -2.34 6.96 4.06
CA GLY A 119 -3.40 6.56 4.98
C GLY A 119 -4.22 5.38 4.46
N ASN A 120 -5.54 5.47 4.47
CA ASN A 120 -6.45 4.36 4.23
C ASN A 120 -6.68 4.09 2.73
N GLY A 121 -5.64 3.76 2.00
CA GLY A 121 -5.68 3.41 0.58
C GLY A 121 -4.93 4.39 -0.34
N GLU A 122 -5.38 4.50 -1.60
CA GLU A 122 -4.69 5.29 -2.64
C GLU A 122 -5.12 6.76 -2.62
N PRO A 123 -4.22 7.71 -2.32
CA PRO A 123 -4.58 9.12 -2.20
C PRO A 123 -4.93 9.77 -3.55
N THR A 124 -4.29 9.36 -4.64
CA THR A 124 -4.53 9.93 -5.97
C THR A 124 -5.92 9.60 -6.53
N GLY A 125 -6.63 8.67 -5.86
CA GLY A 125 -8.04 8.35 -6.16
C GLY A 125 -9.06 9.38 -5.70
N HIS A 126 -8.65 10.42 -4.95
CA HIS A 126 -9.58 11.49 -4.57
C HIS A 126 -9.96 12.34 -5.80
N PRO A 127 -11.26 12.66 -6.01
CA PRO A 127 -11.68 13.44 -7.20
C PRO A 127 -11.04 14.83 -7.28
N ASP A 128 -10.81 15.48 -6.13
CA ASP A 128 -10.20 16.81 -6.05
C ASP A 128 -8.71 16.76 -5.69
N PHE A 129 -8.00 15.66 -5.98
CA PHE A 129 -6.64 15.42 -5.50
C PHE A 129 -5.68 16.58 -5.85
N LEU A 130 -5.72 17.08 -7.08
CA LEU A 130 -4.88 18.23 -7.51
C LEU A 130 -5.14 19.45 -6.62
N GLY A 131 -6.39 19.82 -6.43
CA GLY A 131 -6.73 20.98 -5.62
C GLY A 131 -6.35 20.83 -4.13
N ILE A 132 -6.41 19.61 -3.58
CA ILE A 132 -5.96 19.30 -2.22
C ILE A 132 -4.45 19.46 -2.10
N VAL A 133 -3.69 19.03 -3.10
CA VAL A 133 -2.23 19.21 -3.16
C VAL A 133 -1.89 20.71 -3.22
N GLU A 134 -2.58 21.48 -4.07
CA GLU A 134 -2.38 22.93 -4.17
C GLU A 134 -2.65 23.65 -2.84
N ASP A 135 -3.74 23.32 -2.15
CA ASP A 135 -4.06 23.88 -0.82
C ASP A 135 -3.03 23.47 0.22
N THR A 136 -2.55 22.23 0.18
CA THR A 136 -1.53 21.73 1.11
C THR A 136 -0.20 22.49 0.91
N ILE A 137 0.23 22.70 -0.32
CA ILE A 137 1.44 23.45 -0.64
C ILE A 137 1.31 24.91 -0.17
N ARG A 138 0.17 25.55 -0.40
CA ARG A 138 -0.11 26.91 0.07
C ARG A 138 0.01 27.00 1.60
N LEU A 139 -0.65 26.11 2.31
CA LEU A 139 -0.63 26.08 3.80
C LEU A 139 0.77 25.75 4.33
N ARG A 140 1.47 24.78 3.72
CA ARG A 140 2.85 24.47 4.05
C ARG A 140 3.73 25.73 3.92
N ASN A 141 3.64 26.47 2.82
CA ASN A 141 4.43 27.68 2.60
C ASN A 141 4.14 28.79 3.61
N GLU A 142 2.89 28.87 4.10
CA GLU A 142 2.47 29.84 5.11
C GLU A 142 3.01 29.50 6.50
N PHE A 143 2.92 28.23 6.93
CA PHE A 143 3.20 27.84 8.31
C PHE A 143 4.57 27.18 8.51
N TYR A 144 5.02 26.36 7.56
CA TYR A 144 6.26 25.55 7.62
C TYR A 144 6.99 25.55 6.28
N PRO A 145 7.52 26.68 5.81
CA PRO A 145 8.06 26.83 4.44
C PRO A 145 9.25 25.91 4.14
N ASN A 146 9.91 25.37 5.16
CA ASN A 146 11.03 24.44 5.00
C ASN A 146 10.60 22.97 4.98
N ALA A 147 9.36 22.66 5.37
CA ALA A 147 8.85 21.31 5.31
C ALA A 147 8.58 20.89 3.86
N LYS A 148 8.72 19.60 3.57
CA LYS A 148 8.41 19.05 2.25
C LYS A 148 6.96 18.61 2.17
N VAL A 149 6.43 18.49 0.94
CA VAL A 149 5.16 17.81 0.65
C VAL A 149 5.47 16.54 -0.11
N SER A 150 4.99 15.40 0.39
CA SER A 150 5.24 14.08 -0.17
C SER A 150 3.93 13.37 -0.50
N VAL A 151 3.91 12.63 -1.61
CA VAL A 151 2.80 11.73 -1.96
C VAL A 151 3.33 10.32 -2.04
N LEU A 152 2.70 9.40 -1.29
CA LEU A 152 2.91 7.97 -1.40
C LEU A 152 1.79 7.39 -2.26
N THR A 153 2.09 6.92 -3.46
CA THR A 153 1.09 6.38 -4.39
C THR A 153 1.48 5.00 -4.91
N ASN A 154 0.48 4.16 -5.14
CA ASN A 154 0.66 2.89 -5.83
C ASN A 154 0.79 3.03 -7.36
N SER A 155 0.85 4.25 -7.85
CA SER A 155 1.09 4.64 -9.25
C SER A 155 -0.02 4.32 -10.24
N THR A 156 -1.07 3.61 -9.85
CA THR A 156 -2.13 3.13 -10.79
C THR A 156 -2.88 4.24 -11.50
N LEU A 157 -2.94 5.43 -10.91
CA LEU A 157 -3.69 6.57 -11.44
C LEU A 157 -2.77 7.68 -11.97
N ALA A 158 -1.46 7.45 -12.05
CA ALA A 158 -0.47 8.45 -12.49
C ALA A 158 -0.69 8.92 -13.95
N LEU A 159 -1.29 8.05 -14.79
CA LEU A 159 -1.67 8.37 -16.17
C LEU A 159 -2.78 9.44 -16.30
N ARG A 160 -3.50 9.76 -15.21
CA ARG A 160 -4.50 10.81 -15.23
C ARG A 160 -3.80 12.18 -15.25
N PRO A 161 -4.18 13.11 -16.17
CA PRO A 161 -3.49 14.40 -16.33
C PRO A 161 -3.53 15.28 -15.06
N ASP A 162 -4.61 15.24 -14.28
CA ASP A 162 -4.75 15.94 -13.02
C ASP A 162 -3.83 15.37 -11.93
N VAL A 163 -3.71 14.04 -11.87
CA VAL A 163 -2.81 13.34 -10.95
C VAL A 163 -1.34 13.61 -11.32
N HIS A 164 -0.99 13.49 -12.60
CA HIS A 164 0.35 13.81 -13.08
C HIS A 164 0.75 15.23 -12.68
N ARG A 165 -0.13 16.22 -12.94
CA ARG A 165 0.12 17.61 -12.53
C ARG A 165 0.33 17.75 -11.02
N ALA A 166 -0.50 17.09 -10.21
CA ALA A 166 -0.35 17.11 -8.75
C ALA A 166 0.98 16.54 -8.29
N LEU A 167 1.39 15.40 -8.86
CA LEU A 167 2.66 14.74 -8.56
C LEU A 167 3.89 15.55 -9.01
N MET A 168 3.77 16.37 -10.06
CA MET A 168 4.81 17.33 -10.47
C MET A 168 4.95 18.54 -9.54
N LEU A 169 3.93 18.87 -8.72
CA LEU A 169 3.94 20.01 -7.82
C LEU A 169 4.58 19.70 -6.45
N VAL A 170 4.58 18.44 -6.03
CA VAL A 170 5.06 18.05 -4.71
C VAL A 170 6.59 17.93 -4.68
N ASP A 171 7.18 18.06 -3.49
CA ASP A 171 8.63 17.93 -3.34
C ASP A 171 9.11 16.48 -3.51
N ASN A 172 8.32 15.51 -3.04
CA ASN A 172 8.64 14.10 -3.11
C ASN A 172 7.47 13.33 -3.76
N ASN A 173 7.60 13.03 -5.03
CA ASN A 173 6.71 12.15 -5.77
C ASN A 173 7.17 10.69 -5.56
N ILE A 174 6.62 10.00 -4.56
CA ILE A 174 7.04 8.65 -4.16
C ILE A 174 6.07 7.63 -4.78
N MET A 175 6.55 6.95 -5.80
CA MET A 175 5.79 6.03 -6.63
C MET A 175 6.21 4.58 -6.36
N LYS A 176 5.23 3.71 -6.10
CA LYS A 176 5.46 2.29 -5.85
C LYS A 176 5.82 1.55 -7.15
N LEU A 177 6.90 0.76 -7.06
CA LEU A 177 7.29 -0.24 -8.06
C LEU A 177 7.93 -1.44 -7.35
N ASP A 178 7.12 -2.39 -6.90
CA ASP A 178 7.61 -3.52 -6.09
C ASP A 178 8.27 -4.60 -6.95
N THR A 179 7.87 -4.71 -8.21
CA THR A 179 8.42 -5.64 -9.20
C THR A 179 7.96 -5.25 -10.60
N VAL A 180 8.52 -5.89 -11.60
CA VAL A 180 8.05 -5.84 -12.99
C VAL A 180 7.48 -7.19 -13.47
N ASP A 181 7.42 -8.20 -12.59
CA ASP A 181 6.84 -9.52 -12.89
C ASP A 181 5.31 -9.46 -12.78
N PRO A 182 4.55 -9.64 -13.89
CA PRO A 182 3.09 -9.54 -13.86
C PRO A 182 2.43 -10.59 -12.98
N ILE A 183 3.04 -11.79 -12.84
CA ILE A 183 2.50 -12.86 -11.99
C ILE A 183 2.62 -12.45 -10.52
N TYR A 184 3.78 -11.92 -10.14
CA TYR A 184 4.00 -11.40 -8.80
C TYR A 184 3.05 -10.23 -8.48
N ILE A 185 2.92 -9.26 -9.38
CA ILE A 185 2.00 -8.13 -9.23
C ILE A 185 0.57 -8.62 -8.95
N ASN A 186 0.08 -9.58 -9.72
CA ASN A 186 -1.27 -10.12 -9.52
C ASN A 186 -1.44 -10.89 -8.21
N ASN A 187 -0.41 -11.57 -7.74
CA ASN A 187 -0.47 -12.35 -6.51
C ASN A 187 -0.26 -11.49 -5.25
N VAL A 188 0.56 -10.46 -5.34
CA VAL A 188 1.04 -9.67 -4.18
C VAL A 188 0.39 -8.29 -4.12
N ASP A 189 0.46 -7.49 -5.19
CA ASP A 189 -0.10 -6.13 -5.23
C ASP A 189 -1.60 -6.12 -5.52
N ARG A 190 -2.07 -7.11 -6.27
CA ARG A 190 -3.49 -7.36 -6.58
C ARG A 190 -4.21 -6.13 -7.12
N PRO A 191 -3.84 -5.63 -8.31
CA PRO A 191 -4.53 -4.50 -8.92
C PRO A 191 -6.03 -4.79 -9.06
N VAL A 192 -6.87 -3.82 -8.65
CA VAL A 192 -8.34 -3.95 -8.79
C VAL A 192 -8.75 -3.87 -10.27
N SER A 193 -8.01 -3.07 -11.06
CA SER A 193 -8.25 -2.98 -12.50
C SER A 193 -7.53 -4.10 -13.26
N PRO A 194 -8.24 -4.90 -14.07
CA PRO A 194 -7.60 -5.90 -14.94
C PRO A 194 -6.79 -5.24 -16.09
N ALA A 195 -6.94 -3.95 -16.31
CA ALA A 195 -6.19 -3.19 -17.30
C ALA A 195 -4.88 -2.62 -16.74
N TYR A 196 -4.48 -2.98 -15.52
CA TYR A 196 -3.18 -2.57 -14.99
C TYR A 196 -2.04 -3.14 -15.83
N ASP A 197 -1.13 -2.28 -16.24
CA ASP A 197 0.03 -2.63 -17.06
C ASP A 197 1.27 -1.94 -16.49
N VAL A 198 2.19 -2.73 -15.96
CA VAL A 198 3.43 -2.23 -15.34
C VAL A 198 4.33 -1.51 -16.35
N GLU A 199 4.34 -1.92 -17.61
CA GLU A 199 5.10 -1.25 -18.67
C GLU A 199 4.59 0.17 -18.95
N GLN A 200 3.28 0.38 -18.89
CA GLN A 200 2.71 1.73 -18.98
C GLN A 200 3.06 2.58 -17.77
N ILE A 201 3.05 1.99 -16.56
CA ILE A 201 3.46 2.69 -15.34
C ILE A 201 4.94 3.09 -15.39
N ILE A 202 5.82 2.22 -15.88
CA ILE A 202 7.24 2.55 -16.07
C ILE A 202 7.40 3.73 -17.05
N LYS A 203 6.67 3.73 -18.18
CA LYS A 203 6.68 4.86 -19.12
C LYS A 203 6.17 6.15 -18.49
N GLU A 204 5.13 6.07 -17.66
CA GLU A 204 4.63 7.22 -16.92
C GLU A 204 5.67 7.73 -15.92
N MET A 205 6.33 6.85 -15.18
CA MET A 205 7.42 7.25 -14.28
C MET A 205 8.56 7.96 -15.05
N GLN A 206 8.89 7.54 -16.26
CA GLN A 206 9.87 8.22 -17.12
C GLN A 206 9.42 9.63 -17.51
N SER A 207 8.11 9.88 -17.69
CA SER A 207 7.57 11.18 -18.08
C SER A 207 7.77 12.28 -17.03
N PHE A 208 8.03 11.90 -15.78
CA PHE A 208 8.40 12.83 -14.71
C PHE A 208 9.84 13.36 -14.82
N ASN A 209 10.63 12.91 -15.78
CA ASN A 209 11.99 13.40 -16.06
C ASN A 209 12.90 13.44 -14.81
N GLY A 210 12.86 12.39 -14.01
CA GLY A 210 13.62 12.25 -12.78
C GLY A 210 12.93 12.84 -11.53
N HIS A 211 11.81 13.57 -11.66
CA HIS A 211 11.01 14.02 -10.52
C HIS A 211 10.14 12.86 -9.97
N VAL A 212 10.77 11.77 -9.65
CA VAL A 212 10.16 10.55 -9.10
C VAL A 212 11.13 9.88 -8.13
N ILE A 213 10.60 9.41 -7.02
CA ILE A 213 11.28 8.54 -6.07
C ILE A 213 10.60 7.17 -6.19
N ILE A 214 11.37 6.13 -6.52
CA ILE A 214 10.84 4.77 -6.54
C ILE A 214 10.81 4.23 -5.11
N GLN A 215 9.65 3.69 -4.71
CA GLN A 215 9.51 3.00 -3.43
C GLN A 215 9.20 1.52 -3.67
N THR A 216 10.00 0.63 -3.08
CA THR A 216 9.89 -0.82 -3.27
C THR A 216 9.92 -1.56 -1.94
N ILE A 217 8.96 -2.46 -1.71
CA ILE A 217 9.02 -3.41 -0.60
C ILE A 217 9.73 -4.68 -1.03
N PHE A 218 10.70 -5.11 -0.23
CA PHE A 218 11.30 -6.44 -0.32
C PHE A 218 10.89 -7.27 0.89
N MET A 219 10.46 -8.49 0.62
CA MET A 219 9.96 -9.40 1.66
C MET A 219 10.19 -10.86 1.27
N ASN A 220 10.00 -11.73 2.24
CA ASN A 220 10.06 -13.19 2.09
C ASN A 220 8.75 -13.81 2.56
N GLY A 221 8.52 -15.08 2.29
CA GLY A 221 7.39 -15.84 2.79
C GLY A 221 6.46 -16.37 1.72
N THR A 222 5.24 -16.70 2.14
CA THR A 222 4.23 -17.26 1.24
C THR A 222 2.94 -16.46 1.33
N ASP A 223 2.14 -16.51 0.26
CA ASP A 223 0.77 -16.00 0.27
C ASP A 223 -0.19 -16.92 1.04
N ASP A 224 -1.47 -16.54 1.12
CA ASP A 224 -2.51 -17.32 1.79
C ASP A 224 -2.78 -18.70 1.14
N LEU A 225 -2.29 -18.93 -0.07
CA LEU A 225 -2.38 -20.18 -0.81
C LEU A 225 -1.11 -21.04 -0.71
N GLY A 226 -0.07 -20.54 -0.03
CA GLY A 226 1.21 -21.20 0.15
C GLY A 226 2.20 -21.02 -1.01
N HIS A 227 1.93 -20.12 -1.96
CA HIS A 227 2.90 -19.79 -3.02
C HIS A 227 4.00 -18.90 -2.46
N ASP A 228 5.25 -19.15 -2.83
CA ASP A 228 6.39 -18.32 -2.47
C ASP A 228 6.25 -16.92 -3.10
N VAL A 229 6.29 -15.90 -2.27
CA VAL A 229 6.21 -14.48 -2.64
C VAL A 229 7.47 -13.70 -2.22
N SER A 230 8.58 -14.42 -2.03
CA SER A 230 9.89 -13.81 -1.77
C SER A 230 10.38 -13.09 -3.03
N ASN A 231 10.80 -11.82 -2.90
CA ASN A 231 11.24 -11.00 -4.05
C ASN A 231 12.68 -10.47 -3.92
N THR A 232 13.47 -11.02 -2.99
CA THR A 232 14.86 -10.59 -2.76
C THR A 232 15.89 -11.25 -3.67
N SER A 233 15.49 -12.26 -4.47
CA SER A 233 16.37 -12.98 -5.37
C SER A 233 16.65 -12.24 -6.69
N ASP A 234 17.72 -12.61 -7.37
CA ASP A 234 18.11 -12.04 -8.69
C ASP A 234 17.00 -12.13 -9.73
N ARG A 235 16.15 -13.14 -9.67
CA ARG A 235 14.99 -13.30 -10.56
C ARG A 235 14.09 -12.05 -10.54
N PHE A 236 13.91 -11.43 -9.38
CA PHE A 236 13.07 -10.24 -9.23
C PHE A 236 13.88 -8.94 -9.24
N VAL A 237 15.06 -8.95 -8.61
CA VAL A 237 15.90 -7.76 -8.44
C VAL A 237 16.49 -7.30 -9.77
N GLU A 238 16.99 -8.19 -10.64
CA GLU A 238 17.58 -7.81 -11.91
C GLU A 238 16.60 -7.11 -12.89
N PRO A 239 15.41 -7.66 -13.16
CA PRO A 239 14.44 -6.98 -14.01
C PRO A 239 13.95 -5.66 -13.42
N TRP A 240 13.75 -5.61 -12.09
CA TRP A 240 13.37 -4.39 -11.38
C TRP A 240 14.47 -3.32 -11.50
N LEU A 241 15.75 -3.69 -11.32
CA LEU A 241 16.87 -2.79 -11.46
C LEU A 241 17.01 -2.28 -12.91
N ALA A 242 16.69 -3.10 -13.89
CA ALA A 242 16.60 -2.68 -15.29
C ALA A 242 15.51 -1.59 -15.48
N ALA A 243 14.37 -1.73 -14.83
CA ALA A 243 13.32 -0.69 -14.84
C ALA A 243 13.78 0.59 -14.12
N VAL A 244 14.46 0.50 -12.98
CA VAL A 244 15.07 1.65 -12.29
C VAL A 244 15.99 2.42 -13.22
N ARG A 245 16.88 1.71 -13.98
CA ARG A 245 17.75 2.32 -14.99
C ARG A 245 16.98 3.06 -16.09
N GLN A 246 15.86 2.51 -16.53
CA GLN A 246 14.99 3.14 -17.53
C GLN A 246 14.29 4.39 -16.99
N ILE A 247 13.76 4.33 -15.78
CA ILE A 247 13.01 5.43 -15.14
C ILE A 247 13.93 6.58 -14.78
N ARG A 248 15.16 6.30 -14.33
CA ARG A 248 16.15 7.28 -13.86
C ARG A 248 15.59 8.16 -12.73
N PRO A 249 15.15 7.56 -11.62
CA PRO A 249 14.55 8.31 -10.50
C PRO A 249 15.61 9.21 -9.82
N SER A 250 15.15 10.23 -9.09
CA SER A 250 16.01 11.04 -8.23
C SER A 250 16.54 10.25 -7.02
N GLU A 251 15.77 9.29 -6.56
CA GLU A 251 16.10 8.44 -5.40
C GLU A 251 15.35 7.11 -5.47
N VAL A 252 15.90 6.08 -4.85
CA VAL A 252 15.24 4.79 -4.62
C VAL A 252 15.11 4.57 -3.11
N MET A 253 13.90 4.25 -2.65
CA MET A 253 13.60 3.88 -1.26
C MET A 253 13.22 2.42 -1.20
N ILE A 254 14.04 1.59 -0.60
CA ILE A 254 13.71 0.18 -0.35
C ILE A 254 13.37 -0.01 1.13
N TYR A 255 12.43 -0.91 1.40
CA TYR A 255 12.02 -1.20 2.76
C TYR A 255 11.49 -2.63 2.88
N THR A 256 11.25 -3.07 4.10
CA THR A 256 10.62 -4.36 4.38
C THR A 256 9.41 -4.18 5.30
N ILE A 257 8.67 -5.25 5.51
CA ILE A 257 7.53 -5.31 6.44
C ILE A 257 7.98 -4.78 7.80
N ASP A 258 7.16 -3.94 8.42
CA ASP A 258 7.42 -3.38 9.77
C ASP A 258 6.33 -3.73 10.77
N ARG A 259 5.10 -3.82 10.30
CA ARG A 259 3.90 -4.07 11.12
C ARG A 259 3.21 -5.35 10.69
N GLU A 260 2.19 -5.73 11.43
CA GLU A 260 1.33 -6.83 11.05
C GLU A 260 0.68 -6.61 9.69
N THR A 261 0.61 -7.68 8.92
CA THR A 261 0.04 -7.70 7.57
C THR A 261 -1.17 -8.62 7.54
N PRO A 262 -2.11 -8.42 6.59
CA PRO A 262 -3.26 -9.30 6.46
C PRO A 262 -2.88 -10.75 6.10
N CYS A 263 -1.71 -10.96 5.50
CA CYS A 263 -1.14 -12.29 5.23
C CYS A 263 -0.09 -12.62 6.29
N PRO A 264 -0.36 -13.50 7.27
CA PRO A 264 0.50 -13.72 8.44
C PRO A 264 1.76 -14.54 8.14
N THR A 265 1.86 -15.14 6.96
CA THR A 265 2.99 -15.97 6.51
C THR A 265 4.10 -15.16 5.88
N LEU A 266 3.89 -13.86 5.68
CA LEU A 266 4.92 -12.94 5.20
C LEU A 266 6.00 -12.71 6.27
N ARG A 267 7.22 -12.53 5.82
CA ARG A 267 8.40 -12.29 6.66
C ARG A 267 9.20 -11.11 6.11
N LYS A 268 9.87 -10.42 7.01
CA LYS A 268 10.81 -9.36 6.64
C LYS A 268 11.92 -9.91 5.73
N ALA A 269 12.34 -9.10 4.77
CA ALA A 269 13.66 -9.28 4.18
C ALA A 269 14.72 -9.03 5.25
N THR A 270 15.81 -9.76 5.21
CA THR A 270 16.92 -9.58 6.14
C THR A 270 17.67 -8.27 5.86
N HIS A 271 18.40 -7.78 6.87
CA HIS A 271 19.28 -6.61 6.68
C HIS A 271 20.33 -6.85 5.59
N GLU A 272 20.85 -8.08 5.50
CA GLU A 272 21.84 -8.47 4.49
C GLU A 272 21.25 -8.40 3.07
N GLU A 273 20.04 -8.95 2.85
CA GLU A 273 19.33 -8.87 1.57
C GLU A 273 19.09 -7.41 1.16
N LEU A 274 18.56 -6.58 2.08
CA LEU A 274 18.31 -5.17 1.80
C LEU A 274 19.61 -4.39 1.52
N ASN A 275 20.68 -4.65 2.28
CA ASN A 275 21.98 -4.03 2.04
C ASN A 275 22.53 -4.40 0.66
N THR A 276 22.45 -5.70 0.30
CA THR A 276 22.89 -6.18 -1.01
C THR A 276 22.13 -5.48 -2.14
N ILE A 277 20.81 -5.34 -2.03
CA ILE A 277 20.00 -4.67 -3.04
C ILE A 277 20.31 -3.17 -3.09
N ARG A 278 20.44 -2.50 -1.94
CA ARG A 278 20.85 -1.09 -1.84
C ARG A 278 22.18 -0.85 -2.55
N ASP A 279 23.16 -1.69 -2.26
CA ASP A 279 24.51 -1.53 -2.81
C ASP A 279 24.54 -1.75 -4.34
N ARG A 280 23.67 -2.63 -4.85
CA ARG A 280 23.47 -2.80 -6.30
C ARG A 280 22.84 -1.55 -6.95
N VAL A 281 21.82 -0.96 -6.31
CA VAL A 281 21.23 0.31 -6.77
C VAL A 281 22.28 1.43 -6.77
N ALA A 282 23.11 1.51 -5.72
CA ALA A 282 24.18 2.49 -5.61
C ALA A 282 25.27 2.29 -6.69
N ALA A 283 25.59 1.04 -7.01
CA ALA A 283 26.54 0.73 -8.09
C ALA A 283 26.06 1.18 -9.48
N GLU A 284 24.74 1.30 -9.68
CA GLU A 284 24.13 1.88 -10.89
C GLU A 284 24.11 3.43 -10.88
N GLY A 285 24.64 4.06 -9.83
CA GLY A 285 24.74 5.52 -9.71
C GLY A 285 23.51 6.20 -9.11
N PHE A 286 22.56 5.47 -8.54
CA PHE A 286 21.37 6.03 -7.88
C PHE A 286 21.57 6.12 -6.37
N ASN A 287 21.02 7.20 -5.76
CA ASN A 287 20.88 7.25 -4.31
C ASN A 287 19.85 6.22 -3.86
N CYS A 288 20.19 5.41 -2.85
CA CYS A 288 19.28 4.39 -2.32
C CYS A 288 19.24 4.43 -0.80
N ILE A 289 18.04 4.61 -0.25
CA ILE A 289 17.76 4.55 1.19
C ILE A 289 17.12 3.19 1.50
N ALA A 290 17.68 2.47 2.48
CA ALA A 290 17.11 1.23 3.00
C ALA A 290 16.49 1.46 4.38
N ALA A 291 15.20 1.08 4.57
CA ALA A 291 14.52 1.12 5.87
C ALA A 291 14.22 -0.31 6.34
N TYR A 292 14.73 -0.64 7.53
CA TYR A 292 14.68 -1.99 8.12
C TYR A 292 13.53 -2.18 9.10
#